data_3391c02849194da83757d32fe3eb3335
#
_entry.id   3391c02849194da83757d32fe3eb3335
#
_cell.length_a   1.000
_cell.length_b   1.000
_cell.length_c   1.000
_cell.angle_alpha   90.00
_cell.angle_beta   90.00
_cell.angle_gamma   90.00
#
_symmetry.space_group_name_H-M   'P 1'
#
loop_
_entity.id
_entity.type
_entity.pdbx_description
1 polymer ?
#
loop_
_entity_poly.entity_id
_entity_poly.type
_entity_poly.pdbx_seq_one_letter_code
_entity_poly.pdbx_strand_id
1 'polypeptide(L)'
;RRIAMIWFTSDTHFGHANVLKFSERPWDDIDDMNYALIENINACVEPSDELYILGDFSFKLTVQQAYELRKLIRCKKIHLVHGNHDKDWRQPEVADAFIVEPPIKVLKVDGVKIVMSHYPMADWQSMGHGSWHIHGHIHSQGSAYNDANLAQGLLRFDAGVDANEYRPVSLAQLHTRFDGVAWPARVKWPFWVNETGDARLDAFLAGEKRKVETLEER
;
A
#
# COMPACT_ATOMS: atom_id res chain seq x y z
N ARG A 1 -5.75 -29.34 7.60
CA ARG A 1 -4.71 -28.42 7.09
C ARG A 1 -5.26 -27.00 7.23
N ARG A 2 -4.54 -26.10 7.94
CA ARG A 2 -4.86 -24.67 7.96
C ARG A 2 -4.73 -24.13 6.53
N ILE A 3 -5.69 -23.32 6.10
CA ILE A 3 -5.60 -22.59 4.84
C ILE A 3 -4.58 -21.45 5.05
N ALA A 4 -3.65 -21.30 4.12
CA ALA A 4 -2.70 -20.19 4.14
C ALA A 4 -3.46 -18.85 4.02
N MET A 5 -3.10 -17.90 4.87
CA MET A 5 -3.70 -16.57 4.86
C MET A 5 -2.86 -15.60 4.03
N ILE A 6 -3.48 -14.54 3.55
CA ILE A 6 -2.82 -13.45 2.84
C ILE A 6 -2.79 -12.23 3.75
N TRP A 7 -1.62 -11.60 3.84
CA TRP A 7 -1.34 -10.44 4.67
C TRP A 7 -0.70 -9.33 3.87
N PHE A 8 -0.90 -8.09 4.32
CA PHE A 8 -0.37 -6.88 3.69
C PHE A 8 0.31 -6.01 4.75
N THR A 9 1.44 -5.40 4.39
CA THR A 9 2.12 -4.38 5.16
C THR A 9 2.93 -3.48 4.23
N SER A 10 3.43 -2.36 4.72
CA SER A 10 4.30 -1.44 3.99
C SER A 10 5.12 -0.58 4.95
N ASP A 11 6.14 0.09 4.42
CA ASP A 11 6.86 1.18 5.09
C ASP A 11 7.49 0.77 6.43
N THR A 12 8.04 -0.44 6.49
CA THR A 12 8.75 -0.91 7.69
C THR A 12 9.99 -0.06 7.97
N HIS A 13 10.68 0.41 6.91
CA HIS A 13 11.85 1.28 7.00
C HIS A 13 12.93 0.76 7.95
N PHE A 14 13.22 -0.53 7.92
CA PHE A 14 14.30 -1.12 8.72
C PHE A 14 15.60 -0.36 8.54
N GLY A 15 16.26 -0.02 9.64
CA GLY A 15 17.52 0.73 9.66
C GLY A 15 17.37 2.25 9.51
N HIS A 16 16.16 2.79 9.40
CA HIS A 16 15.90 4.21 9.20
C HIS A 16 15.69 4.97 10.51
N ALA A 17 16.77 5.35 11.21
CA ALA A 17 16.64 6.02 12.52
C ALA A 17 15.79 7.30 12.50
N ASN A 18 15.77 8.06 11.38
CA ASN A 18 15.00 9.28 11.33
C ASN A 18 13.48 9.04 11.26
N VAL A 19 13.02 7.84 10.87
CA VAL A 19 11.59 7.53 10.83
C VAL A 19 10.95 7.58 12.22
N LEU A 20 11.73 7.27 13.26
CA LEU A 20 11.29 7.37 14.65
C LEU A 20 10.78 8.77 14.99
N LYS A 21 11.41 9.80 14.42
CA LYS A 21 11.06 11.20 14.70
C LYS A 21 9.94 11.73 13.79
N PHE A 22 10.05 11.53 12.48
CA PHE A 22 9.08 12.16 11.56
C PHE A 22 7.75 11.42 11.49
N SER A 23 7.73 10.11 11.82
CA SER A 23 6.49 9.33 11.96
C SER A 23 6.10 9.09 13.42
N GLU A 24 6.76 9.77 14.36
CA GLU A 24 6.47 9.67 15.81
C GLU A 24 6.34 8.23 16.31
N ARG A 25 7.20 7.33 15.81
CA ARG A 25 7.19 5.91 16.20
C ARG A 25 7.63 5.74 17.65
N PRO A 26 7.02 4.83 18.43
CA PRO A 26 7.13 4.78 19.90
C PRO A 26 8.40 4.10 20.42
N TRP A 27 9.48 4.01 19.65
CA TRP A 27 10.74 3.41 20.06
C TRP A 27 11.84 4.44 20.23
N ASP A 28 12.71 4.23 21.20
CA ASP A 28 13.81 5.13 21.51
C ASP A 28 14.97 4.97 20.52
N ASP A 29 15.18 3.75 20.01
CA ASP A 29 16.22 3.46 19.06
C ASP A 29 15.75 2.60 17.88
N ILE A 30 16.62 2.51 16.87
CA ILE A 30 16.31 1.84 15.61
C ILE A 30 16.31 0.33 15.72
N ASP A 31 17.12 -0.24 16.60
CA ASP A 31 17.22 -1.70 16.78
C ASP A 31 15.97 -2.21 17.51
N ASP A 32 15.50 -1.49 18.52
CA ASP A 32 14.24 -1.78 19.21
C ASP A 32 13.05 -1.74 18.22
N MET A 33 13.00 -0.72 17.35
CA MET A 33 11.99 -0.65 16.28
C MET A 33 12.08 -1.84 15.33
N ASN A 34 13.29 -2.15 14.86
CA ASN A 34 13.50 -3.25 13.91
C ASN A 34 13.00 -4.57 14.49
N TYR A 35 13.38 -4.89 15.72
CA TYR A 35 12.97 -6.13 16.38
C TYR A 35 11.47 -6.15 16.68
N ALA A 36 10.89 -5.05 17.15
CA ALA A 36 9.46 -4.96 17.43
C ALA A 36 8.61 -5.18 16.17
N LEU A 37 9.00 -4.58 15.05
CA LEU A 37 8.29 -4.79 13.76
C LEU A 37 8.41 -6.24 13.28
N ILE A 38 9.58 -6.87 13.41
CA ILE A 38 9.77 -8.29 13.06
C ILE A 38 8.89 -9.17 13.95
N GLU A 39 8.88 -8.94 15.25
CA GLU A 39 8.04 -9.70 16.19
C GLU A 39 6.55 -9.49 15.90
N ASN A 40 6.11 -8.28 15.59
CA ASN A 40 4.73 -7.99 15.20
C ASN A 40 4.33 -8.74 13.92
N ILE A 41 5.20 -8.78 12.91
CA ILE A 41 4.98 -9.58 11.70
C ILE A 41 4.89 -11.06 12.06
N ASN A 42 5.84 -11.57 12.83
CA ASN A 42 5.92 -12.98 13.21
C ASN A 42 4.78 -13.42 14.16
N ALA A 43 4.17 -12.50 14.89
CA ALA A 43 2.99 -12.78 15.72
C ALA A 43 1.70 -12.92 14.90
N CYS A 44 1.63 -12.29 13.73
CA CYS A 44 0.46 -12.32 12.85
C CYS A 44 0.59 -13.37 11.75
N VAL A 45 1.76 -13.43 11.11
CA VAL A 45 1.98 -14.15 9.84
C VAL A 45 2.71 -15.47 10.09
N GLU A 46 2.05 -16.57 9.79
CA GLU A 46 2.64 -17.90 9.93
C GLU A 46 3.62 -18.23 8.78
N PRO A 47 4.55 -19.17 8.98
CA PRO A 47 5.53 -19.54 7.95
C PRO A 47 4.93 -20.03 6.62
N SER A 48 3.69 -20.53 6.63
CA SER A 48 2.97 -21.03 5.45
C SER A 48 2.06 -20.00 4.79
N ASP A 49 1.90 -18.83 5.38
CA ASP A 49 1.07 -17.75 4.85
C ASP A 49 1.78 -17.00 3.70
N GLU A 50 1.07 -16.09 3.04
CA GLU A 50 1.62 -15.17 2.05
C GLU A 50 1.61 -13.75 2.62
N LEU A 51 2.75 -13.06 2.54
CA LEU A 51 2.88 -11.68 2.96
C LEU A 51 3.23 -10.80 1.76
N TYR A 52 2.45 -9.75 1.53
CA TYR A 52 2.74 -8.70 0.56
C TYR A 52 3.29 -7.49 1.29
N ILE A 53 4.53 -7.10 0.98
CA ILE A 53 5.16 -5.86 1.43
C ILE A 53 5.06 -4.86 0.29
N LEU A 54 4.37 -3.75 0.52
CA LEU A 54 4.08 -2.76 -0.51
C LEU A 54 5.10 -1.63 -0.53
N GLY A 55 6.36 -1.99 -0.39
CA GLY A 55 7.52 -1.13 -0.53
C GLY A 55 8.08 -0.59 0.77
N ASP A 56 9.24 0.04 0.60
CA ASP A 56 10.02 0.67 1.66
C ASP A 56 10.31 -0.27 2.84
N PHE A 57 10.82 -1.46 2.48
CA PHE A 57 11.24 -2.46 3.47
C PHE A 57 12.39 -1.95 4.33
N SER A 58 13.41 -1.33 3.74
CA SER A 58 14.57 -0.83 4.47
C SER A 58 15.12 0.48 3.89
N PHE A 59 15.81 1.26 4.73
CA PHE A 59 16.50 2.48 4.30
C PHE A 59 17.87 2.62 4.96
N LYS A 60 18.85 3.14 4.20
CA LYS A 60 20.26 3.33 4.62
C LYS A 60 21.04 2.06 5.01
N LEU A 61 20.44 0.90 4.95
CA LEU A 61 21.14 -0.38 5.07
C LEU A 61 21.75 -0.78 3.72
N THR A 62 22.82 -1.56 3.76
CA THR A 62 23.24 -2.34 2.59
C THR A 62 22.20 -3.41 2.31
N VAL A 63 22.15 -3.94 1.08
CA VAL A 63 21.23 -5.04 0.74
C VAL A 63 21.47 -6.25 1.64
N GLN A 64 22.72 -6.55 1.97
CA GLN A 64 23.07 -7.66 2.85
C GLN A 64 22.57 -7.45 4.29
N GLN A 65 22.72 -6.25 4.86
CA GLN A 65 22.18 -5.94 6.20
C GLN A 65 20.66 -6.06 6.23
N ALA A 66 19.97 -5.56 5.20
CA ALA A 66 18.53 -5.68 5.08
C ALA A 66 18.11 -7.15 4.91
N TYR A 67 18.90 -7.96 4.20
CA TYR A 67 18.67 -9.39 4.05
C TYR A 67 18.77 -10.15 5.38
N GLU A 68 19.72 -9.79 6.27
CA GLU A 68 19.79 -10.38 7.60
C GLU A 68 18.49 -10.12 8.40
N LEU A 69 17.94 -8.91 8.36
CA LEU A 69 16.66 -8.62 9.00
C LEU A 69 15.51 -9.39 8.36
N ARG A 70 15.49 -9.50 7.01
CA ARG A 70 14.49 -10.29 6.28
C ARG A 70 14.47 -11.77 6.74
N LYS A 71 15.63 -12.36 7.00
CA LYS A 71 15.72 -13.76 7.47
C LYS A 71 15.09 -14.00 8.85
N LEU A 72 14.94 -12.97 9.66
CA LEU A 72 14.27 -13.05 10.96
C LEU A 72 12.74 -13.14 10.82
N ILE A 73 12.19 -12.73 9.67
CA ILE A 73 10.76 -12.90 9.37
C ILE A 73 10.52 -14.36 8.95
N ARG A 74 9.69 -15.07 9.72
CA ARG A 74 9.47 -16.52 9.56
C ARG A 74 8.65 -16.90 8.33
N CYS A 75 7.83 -16.00 7.81
CA CYS A 75 7.06 -16.21 6.59
C CYS A 75 7.99 -16.54 5.42
N LYS A 76 7.69 -17.64 4.70
CA LYS A 76 8.54 -18.12 3.59
C LYS A 76 8.18 -17.47 2.26
N LYS A 77 6.93 -17.09 2.08
CA LYS A 77 6.42 -16.54 0.82
C LYS A 77 6.13 -15.06 0.99
N ILE A 78 7.14 -14.23 0.77
CA ILE A 78 7.03 -12.79 0.86
C ILE A 78 7.17 -12.18 -0.54
N HIS A 79 6.14 -11.44 -0.94
CA HIS A 79 6.09 -10.63 -2.15
C HIS A 79 6.51 -9.21 -1.83
N LEU A 80 7.32 -8.58 -2.68
CA LEU A 80 7.72 -7.19 -2.54
C LEU A 80 7.31 -6.40 -3.79
N VAL A 81 6.45 -5.43 -3.62
CA VAL A 81 6.24 -4.33 -4.57
C VAL A 81 7.22 -3.23 -4.19
N HIS A 82 8.10 -2.83 -5.11
CA HIS A 82 9.15 -1.86 -4.79
C HIS A 82 8.60 -0.51 -4.39
N GLY A 83 9.11 0.05 -3.28
CA GLY A 83 8.98 1.45 -2.90
C GLY A 83 10.17 2.28 -3.41
N ASN A 84 10.16 3.57 -3.09
CA ASN A 84 11.20 4.50 -3.55
C ASN A 84 12.54 4.35 -2.79
N HIS A 85 12.54 3.68 -1.65
CA HIS A 85 13.76 3.44 -0.85
C HIS A 85 14.31 2.02 -0.97
N ASP A 86 13.60 1.12 -1.63
CA ASP A 86 14.01 -0.28 -1.72
C ASP A 86 15.26 -0.47 -2.57
N LYS A 87 16.05 -1.44 -2.16
CA LYS A 87 17.23 -1.90 -2.89
C LYS A 87 16.84 -2.83 -4.03
N ASP A 88 17.78 -3.10 -4.93
CA ASP A 88 17.60 -4.14 -5.94
C ASP A 88 17.75 -5.52 -5.31
N TRP A 89 16.63 -6.17 -5.05
CA TRP A 89 16.52 -7.50 -4.47
C TRP A 89 16.67 -8.64 -5.50
N ARG A 90 17.00 -8.32 -6.76
CA ARG A 90 17.26 -9.31 -7.81
C ARG A 90 18.72 -9.72 -7.89
N GLN A 91 19.59 -9.14 -7.07
CA GLN A 91 20.99 -9.53 -6.97
C GLN A 91 21.09 -11.00 -6.53
N PRO A 92 21.96 -11.81 -7.14
CA PRO A 92 22.02 -13.25 -6.87
C PRO A 92 22.17 -13.63 -5.40
N GLU A 93 22.88 -12.80 -4.62
CA GLU A 93 23.21 -13.06 -3.21
C GLU A 93 21.98 -12.93 -2.29
N VAL A 94 20.91 -12.31 -2.76
CA VAL A 94 19.69 -12.02 -1.98
C VAL A 94 18.40 -12.36 -2.75
N ALA A 95 18.51 -13.02 -3.89
CA ALA A 95 17.38 -13.29 -4.79
C ALA A 95 16.28 -14.18 -4.18
N ASP A 96 16.58 -14.88 -3.11
CA ASP A 96 15.64 -15.71 -2.35
C ASP A 96 14.88 -14.93 -1.26
N ALA A 97 15.24 -13.65 -1.04
CA ALA A 97 14.61 -12.84 -0.01
C ALA A 97 13.12 -12.60 -0.29
N PHE A 98 12.79 -12.26 -1.53
CA PHE A 98 11.45 -11.86 -1.93
C PHE A 98 11.08 -12.38 -3.32
N ILE A 99 9.78 -12.59 -3.51
CA ILE A 99 9.18 -12.64 -4.85
C ILE A 99 8.98 -11.18 -5.27
N VAL A 100 9.89 -10.65 -6.09
CA VAL A 100 9.84 -9.25 -6.53
C VAL A 100 8.72 -9.10 -7.55
N GLU A 101 7.74 -8.28 -7.23
CA GLU A 101 6.56 -8.02 -8.03
C GLU A 101 6.73 -6.78 -8.93
N PRO A 102 5.89 -6.60 -9.97
CA PRO A 102 5.87 -5.37 -10.74
C PRO A 102 5.42 -4.18 -9.87
N PRO A 103 5.72 -2.92 -10.27
CA PRO A 103 5.34 -1.71 -9.52
C PRO A 103 3.83 -1.58 -9.26
N ILE A 104 3.01 -2.21 -10.12
CA ILE A 104 1.57 -2.37 -9.93
C ILE A 104 1.28 -3.87 -10.03
N LYS A 105 0.91 -4.47 -8.91
CA LYS A 105 0.53 -5.88 -8.83
C LYS A 105 -0.98 -6.01 -8.75
N VAL A 106 -1.55 -6.88 -9.57
CA VAL A 106 -2.97 -7.23 -9.49
C VAL A 106 -3.11 -8.65 -8.99
N LEU A 107 -3.85 -8.82 -7.90
CA LEU A 107 -4.23 -10.11 -7.33
C LEU A 107 -5.74 -10.33 -7.50
N LYS A 108 -6.13 -11.55 -7.84
CA LYS A 108 -7.54 -11.99 -7.81
C LYS A 108 -7.65 -13.11 -6.80
N VAL A 109 -8.42 -12.90 -5.76
CA VAL A 109 -8.59 -13.85 -4.67
C VAL A 109 -9.97 -13.66 -4.04
N ASP A 110 -10.63 -14.74 -3.66
CA ASP A 110 -11.94 -14.76 -2.99
C ASP A 110 -13.00 -13.87 -3.68
N GLY A 111 -12.99 -13.86 -5.03
CA GLY A 111 -13.91 -13.06 -5.83
C GLY A 111 -13.58 -11.57 -5.92
N VAL A 112 -12.52 -11.11 -5.26
CA VAL A 112 -12.10 -9.72 -5.25
C VAL A 112 -10.88 -9.52 -6.14
N LYS A 113 -10.82 -8.37 -6.82
CA LYS A 113 -9.62 -7.87 -7.47
C LYS A 113 -8.95 -6.84 -6.57
N ILE A 114 -7.69 -7.07 -6.25
CA ILE A 114 -6.86 -6.18 -5.43
C ILE A 114 -5.74 -5.63 -6.31
N VAL A 115 -5.65 -4.31 -6.41
CA VAL A 115 -4.57 -3.60 -7.08
C VAL A 115 -3.62 -3.07 -6.01
N MET A 116 -2.38 -3.48 -6.07
CA MET A 116 -1.35 -3.12 -5.10
C MET A 116 -0.27 -2.27 -5.76
N SER A 117 0.17 -1.22 -5.11
CA SER A 117 1.34 -0.41 -5.47
C SER A 117 1.92 0.23 -4.22
N HIS A 118 3.14 0.73 -4.29
CA HIS A 118 3.69 1.50 -3.17
C HIS A 118 2.97 2.84 -2.99
N TYR A 119 2.76 3.57 -4.09
CA TYR A 119 2.10 4.86 -4.05
C TYR A 119 0.56 4.74 -4.06
N PRO A 120 -0.17 5.61 -3.33
CA PRO A 120 -1.61 5.71 -3.45
C PRO A 120 -2.01 6.20 -4.85
N MET A 121 -3.00 5.54 -5.44
CA MET A 121 -3.55 5.92 -6.73
C MET A 121 -4.87 6.69 -6.56
N ALA A 122 -5.09 7.69 -7.42
CA ALA A 122 -6.37 8.38 -7.51
C ALA A 122 -7.41 7.51 -8.23
N ASP A 123 -6.96 6.69 -9.19
CA ASP A 123 -7.76 5.71 -9.94
C ASP A 123 -6.93 4.43 -10.16
N TRP A 124 -7.59 3.28 -10.15
CA TRP A 124 -6.95 1.99 -10.36
C TRP A 124 -7.85 1.03 -11.14
N GLN A 125 -7.27 -0.03 -11.64
CA GLN A 125 -7.95 -1.00 -12.49
C GLN A 125 -9.24 -1.55 -11.86
N SER A 126 -10.38 -1.34 -12.52
CA SER A 126 -11.71 -1.79 -12.09
C SER A 126 -12.22 -1.14 -10.79
N MET A 127 -11.75 0.07 -10.44
CA MET A 127 -12.22 0.83 -9.29
C MET A 127 -13.75 0.96 -9.30
N GLY A 128 -14.36 1.35 -10.43
CA GLY A 128 -15.82 1.43 -10.58
C GLY A 128 -16.58 0.09 -10.60
N HIS A 129 -15.87 -1.02 -10.42
CA HIS A 129 -16.42 -2.37 -10.30
C HIS A 129 -16.07 -3.03 -8.96
N GLY A 130 -15.74 -2.23 -7.95
CA GLY A 130 -15.51 -2.69 -6.59
C GLY A 130 -14.16 -3.38 -6.36
N SER A 131 -13.15 -3.14 -7.21
CA SER A 131 -11.79 -3.58 -6.89
C SER A 131 -11.19 -2.74 -5.77
N TRP A 132 -10.30 -3.35 -5.00
CA TRP A 132 -9.60 -2.70 -3.91
C TRP A 132 -8.26 -2.15 -4.35
N HIS A 133 -7.81 -1.09 -3.71
CA HIS A 133 -6.45 -0.59 -3.83
C HIS A 133 -5.75 -0.60 -2.49
N ILE A 134 -4.63 -1.33 -2.39
CA ILE A 134 -3.80 -1.41 -1.20
C ILE A 134 -2.44 -0.76 -1.51
N HIS A 135 -1.99 0.12 -0.65
CA HIS A 135 -0.76 0.89 -0.85
C HIS A 135 -0.03 1.19 0.46
N GLY A 136 1.10 1.90 0.37
CA GLY A 136 1.88 2.46 1.47
C GLY A 136 2.26 3.91 1.20
N HIS A 137 3.50 4.25 1.47
CA HIS A 137 4.20 5.50 1.15
C HIS A 137 3.83 6.73 1.99
N ILE A 138 2.58 6.94 2.31
CA ILE A 138 2.13 8.23 2.89
C ILE A 138 2.29 8.31 4.41
N HIS A 139 2.69 7.24 5.07
CA HIS A 139 2.87 7.17 6.52
C HIS A 139 1.69 7.75 7.29
N SER A 140 0.45 7.43 6.87
CA SER A 140 -0.73 7.92 7.58
C SER A 140 -0.73 7.39 9.02
N GLN A 141 -1.09 8.29 9.96
CA GLN A 141 -1.06 7.95 11.38
C GLN A 141 -2.43 7.40 11.82
N GLY A 142 -2.41 6.19 12.39
CA GLY A 142 -3.63 5.54 12.86
C GLY A 142 -4.66 5.32 11.74
N SER A 143 -5.94 5.18 12.10
CA SER A 143 -6.99 4.78 11.14
C SER A 143 -7.58 5.93 10.31
N ALA A 144 -7.30 7.18 10.63
CA ALA A 144 -8.03 8.34 10.11
C ALA A 144 -8.08 8.42 8.56
N TYR A 145 -6.95 8.16 7.89
CA TYR A 145 -6.90 8.15 6.42
C TYR A 145 -7.73 7.01 5.84
N ASN A 146 -7.59 5.81 6.40
CA ASN A 146 -8.34 4.63 5.98
C ASN A 146 -9.84 4.80 6.22
N ASP A 147 -10.24 5.42 7.33
CA ASP A 147 -11.64 5.70 7.65
C ASP A 147 -12.23 6.77 6.73
N ALA A 148 -11.47 7.80 6.39
CA ALA A 148 -11.88 8.82 5.44
C ALA A 148 -12.09 8.26 4.03
N ASN A 149 -11.24 7.34 3.55
CA ASN A 149 -11.46 6.63 2.30
C ASN A 149 -12.77 5.85 2.33
N LEU A 150 -12.99 5.08 3.39
CA LEU A 150 -14.20 4.26 3.55
C LEU A 150 -15.47 5.12 3.58
N ALA A 151 -15.45 6.24 4.30
CA ALA A 151 -16.58 7.18 4.37
C ALA A 151 -16.94 7.80 3.01
N GLN A 152 -15.97 7.86 2.09
CA GLN A 152 -16.16 8.32 0.71
C GLN A 152 -16.53 7.19 -0.27
N GLY A 153 -16.69 5.95 0.22
CA GLY A 153 -16.93 4.78 -0.63
C GLY A 153 -15.69 4.33 -1.42
N LEU A 154 -14.49 4.80 -1.06
CA LEU A 154 -13.25 4.39 -1.70
C LEU A 154 -12.72 3.11 -1.04
N LEU A 155 -12.65 2.01 -1.81
CA LEU A 155 -12.07 0.75 -1.37
C LEU A 155 -10.53 0.80 -1.48
N ARG A 156 -9.95 1.83 -0.85
CA ARG A 156 -8.51 2.13 -0.82
C ARG A 156 -8.00 2.08 0.62
N PHE A 157 -6.85 1.43 0.82
CA PHE A 157 -6.30 1.16 2.14
C PHE A 157 -4.79 1.39 2.19
N ASP A 158 -4.33 2.18 3.16
CA ASP A 158 -2.93 2.29 3.53
C ASP A 158 -2.55 1.13 4.45
N ALA A 159 -1.69 0.23 3.93
CA ALA A 159 -1.15 -0.91 4.67
C ALA A 159 0.14 -0.58 5.42
N GLY A 160 0.57 0.67 5.41
CA GLY A 160 1.74 1.15 6.14
C GLY A 160 1.65 0.82 7.63
N VAL A 161 2.78 0.49 8.23
CA VAL A 161 2.85 0.11 9.65
C VAL A 161 2.33 1.21 10.57
N ASP A 162 2.55 2.49 10.21
CA ASP A 162 2.10 3.65 10.99
C ASP A 162 0.57 3.77 11.05
N ALA A 163 -0.13 3.27 10.01
CA ALA A 163 -1.58 3.27 9.93
C ALA A 163 -2.24 2.09 10.67
N ASN A 164 -1.48 1.03 11.00
CA ASN A 164 -2.01 -0.27 11.40
C ASN A 164 -1.37 -0.82 12.68
N GLU A 165 -1.12 0.04 13.66
CA GLU A 165 -0.55 -0.34 14.98
C GLU A 165 0.73 -1.17 14.86
N TYR A 166 1.54 -0.86 13.84
CA TYR A 166 2.80 -1.55 13.53
C TYR A 166 2.65 -3.06 13.22
N ARG A 167 1.48 -3.47 12.72
CA ARG A 167 1.14 -4.86 12.41
C ARG A 167 0.67 -5.02 10.97
N PRO A 168 0.91 -6.18 10.34
CA PRO A 168 0.27 -6.53 9.07
C PRO A 168 -1.24 -6.62 9.21
N VAL A 169 -1.96 -6.29 8.12
CA VAL A 169 -3.40 -6.48 8.00
C VAL A 169 -3.70 -7.72 7.13
N SER A 170 -4.63 -8.56 7.56
CA SER A 170 -5.03 -9.75 6.81
C SER A 170 -6.07 -9.44 5.74
N LEU A 171 -6.14 -10.29 4.71
CA LEU A 171 -7.21 -10.25 3.71
C LEU A 171 -8.60 -10.35 4.37
N ALA A 172 -8.75 -11.17 5.41
CA ALA A 172 -10.00 -11.33 6.14
C ALA A 172 -10.43 -10.03 6.86
N GLN A 173 -9.48 -9.30 7.46
CA GLN A 173 -9.77 -7.99 8.06
C GLN A 173 -10.21 -6.97 6.99
N LEU A 174 -9.57 -6.98 5.81
CA LEU A 174 -9.98 -6.11 4.71
C LEU A 174 -11.35 -6.48 4.16
N HIS A 175 -11.70 -7.76 4.06
CA HIS A 175 -13.06 -8.19 3.73
C HIS A 175 -14.08 -7.63 4.71
N THR A 176 -13.83 -7.77 6.02
CA THR A 176 -14.71 -7.22 7.06
C THR A 176 -14.83 -5.70 6.96
N ARG A 177 -13.71 -5.02 6.67
CA ARG A 177 -13.68 -3.55 6.57
C ARG A 177 -14.47 -3.02 5.38
N PHE A 178 -14.40 -3.71 4.24
CA PHE A 178 -15.04 -3.28 3.00
C PHE A 178 -16.43 -3.89 2.78
N ASP A 179 -16.89 -4.75 3.69
CA ASP A 179 -18.22 -5.36 3.61
C ASP A 179 -19.32 -4.29 3.67
N GLY A 180 -20.29 -4.42 2.78
CA GLY A 180 -21.44 -3.50 2.71
C GLY A 180 -21.12 -2.08 2.24
N VAL A 181 -19.86 -1.77 1.89
CA VAL A 181 -19.51 -0.45 1.37
C VAL A 181 -20.06 -0.29 -0.04
N ALA A 182 -20.99 0.64 -0.20
CA ALA A 182 -21.47 1.04 -1.52
C ALA A 182 -20.42 1.91 -2.20
N TRP A 183 -19.60 1.32 -3.08
CA TRP A 183 -18.72 2.11 -3.94
C TRP A 183 -19.57 2.81 -5.02
N PRO A 184 -19.25 4.04 -5.41
CA PRO A 184 -19.98 4.71 -6.48
C PRO A 184 -19.81 3.94 -7.79
N ALA A 185 -20.91 3.49 -8.39
CA ALA A 185 -20.95 2.73 -9.65
C ALA A 185 -20.26 3.46 -10.83
N ARG A 186 -20.07 4.75 -10.68
CA ARG A 186 -19.17 5.62 -11.45
C ARG A 186 -18.66 6.66 -10.49
N VAL A 187 -17.37 6.63 -10.19
CA VAL A 187 -16.70 7.87 -9.78
C VAL A 187 -16.88 8.80 -10.95
N LYS A 188 -17.82 9.76 -10.85
CA LYS A 188 -17.86 10.86 -11.79
C LYS A 188 -16.54 11.57 -11.60
N TRP A 189 -15.61 11.32 -12.50
CA TRP A 189 -14.39 12.10 -12.58
C TRP A 189 -14.77 13.56 -12.67
N PRO A 190 -14.64 14.27 -11.62
CA PRO A 190 -13.97 15.54 -11.63
C PRO A 190 -13.54 15.97 -10.22
N PHE A 191 -12.71 15.19 -9.54
CA PHE A 191 -12.09 15.69 -8.32
C PHE A 191 -11.16 16.87 -8.59
N TRP A 192 -10.86 17.12 -9.86
CA TRP A 192 -9.85 18.07 -10.26
C TRP A 192 -10.29 19.11 -11.30
N VAL A 193 -11.57 19.14 -11.63
CA VAL A 193 -12.05 20.01 -12.70
C VAL A 193 -12.91 21.17 -12.22
N ASN A 194 -13.38 21.17 -10.97
CA ASN A 194 -14.37 22.18 -10.61
C ASN A 194 -13.85 23.38 -9.85
N GLU A 195 -12.68 23.34 -9.24
CA GLU A 195 -12.08 24.56 -8.61
C GLU A 195 -10.63 24.27 -8.25
N THR A 196 -9.71 24.48 -9.18
CA THR A 196 -8.27 24.36 -8.87
C THR A 196 -7.79 25.60 -8.09
N GLY A 197 -8.59 26.65 -8.01
CA GLY A 197 -8.19 27.94 -7.50
C GLY A 197 -7.24 28.70 -8.43
N ASP A 198 -6.88 28.11 -9.58
CA ASP A 198 -6.10 28.74 -10.65
C ASP A 198 -7.02 29.09 -11.82
N ALA A 199 -7.38 30.35 -11.94
CA ALA A 199 -8.29 30.84 -12.97
C ALA A 199 -7.79 30.57 -14.42
N ARG A 200 -6.49 30.37 -14.64
CA ARG A 200 -5.92 30.05 -15.96
C ARG A 200 -6.14 28.57 -16.28
N LEU A 201 -5.96 27.69 -15.31
CA LEU A 201 -6.20 26.27 -15.46
C LEU A 201 -7.68 25.98 -15.63
N ASP A 202 -8.54 26.65 -14.85
CA ASP A 202 -9.99 26.52 -14.95
C ASP A 202 -10.51 26.99 -16.33
N ALA A 203 -9.97 28.08 -16.88
CA ALA A 203 -10.29 28.56 -18.21
C ALA A 203 -9.82 27.62 -19.32
N PHE A 204 -8.65 27.00 -19.19
CA PHE A 204 -8.13 25.99 -20.10
C PHE A 204 -9.02 24.75 -20.12
N LEU A 205 -9.36 24.20 -18.95
CA LEU A 205 -10.21 23.03 -18.81
C LEU A 205 -11.64 23.27 -19.33
N ALA A 206 -12.19 24.47 -19.15
CA ALA A 206 -13.48 24.86 -19.73
C ALA A 206 -13.42 24.94 -21.27
N GLY A 207 -12.28 25.33 -21.83
CA GLY A 207 -12.05 25.35 -23.30
C GLY A 207 -11.97 23.94 -23.90
N GLU A 208 -11.34 23.01 -23.22
CA GLU A 208 -11.25 21.61 -23.66
C GLU A 208 -12.61 20.89 -23.59
N LYS A 209 -13.43 21.14 -22.54
CA LYS A 209 -14.80 20.61 -22.47
C LYS A 209 -15.65 20.98 -23.69
N ARG A 210 -15.60 22.24 -24.13
CA ARG A 210 -16.34 22.70 -25.33
C ARG A 210 -15.89 22.02 -26.63
N LYS A 211 -14.61 21.65 -26.73
CA LYS A 211 -14.09 20.91 -27.88
C LYS A 211 -14.60 19.47 -27.94
N VAL A 212 -14.74 18.81 -26.79
CA VAL A 212 -15.26 17.44 -26.71
C VAL A 212 -16.74 17.40 -27.06
N GLU A 213 -17.55 18.30 -26.48
CA GLU A 213 -18.99 18.41 -26.79
C GLU A 213 -19.29 18.66 -28.27
N THR A 214 -18.47 19.50 -28.95
CA THR A 214 -18.63 19.76 -30.38
C THR A 214 -18.20 18.61 -31.29
N LEU A 215 -17.49 17.59 -30.76
CA LEU A 215 -17.12 16.39 -31.52
C LEU A 215 -18.15 15.28 -31.38
N GLU A 216 -18.94 15.26 -30.29
CA GLU A 216 -20.02 14.29 -30.08
C GLU A 216 -21.32 14.66 -30.79
N GLU A 217 -21.47 15.93 -31.25
CA GLU A 217 -22.63 16.41 -32.01
C GLU A 217 -22.44 16.32 -33.55
N ARG A 218 -21.36 15.72 -34.03
CA ARG A 218 -21.07 15.48 -35.47
C ARG A 218 -21.02 14.00 -35.79
#